data_5430369ca6a98bb73d1e47457870ce73
#
_entry.id   5430369ca6a98bb73d1e47457870ce73
#
_cell.length_a   1.000
_cell.length_b   1.000
_cell.length_c   1.000
_cell.angle_alpha   90.00
_cell.angle_beta   90.00
_cell.angle_gamma   90.00
#
_symmetry.space_group_name_H-M   'P 1'
#
loop_
_entity.id
_entity.type
_entity.pdbx_description
1 polymer ?
#
loop_
_entity_poly.entity_id
_entity_poly.type
_entity_poly.pdbx_seq_one_letter_code
_entity_poly.pdbx_strand_id
1 'polypeptide(L)'
;MTLDYDIIVIGGGHAGCEAASAAARLGSRTLLLTMDMSKMASMSCNPAVGGVAKGQIVREIDALGGQMGRITDLTAIQFRMLNRSKGAAMWSPRAQCDKTRFSEEWRHTLENTLNLYIWQDAATELLF
;
A
#
# COMPACT_ATOMS: atom_id res chain seq x y z
N MET A 1 -12.57 -26.58 10.84
CA MET A 1 -11.30 -25.84 10.73
C MET A 1 -11.58 -24.40 11.13
N THR A 2 -11.23 -24.01 12.33
CA THR A 2 -11.36 -22.62 12.76
C THR A 2 -10.24 -21.83 12.08
N LEU A 3 -10.62 -20.86 11.26
CA LEU A 3 -9.68 -19.92 10.65
C LEU A 3 -9.47 -18.78 11.65
N ASP A 4 -8.55 -18.99 12.61
CA ASP A 4 -8.24 -17.98 13.59
C ASP A 4 -7.16 -17.04 13.03
N TYR A 5 -7.42 -15.75 13.06
CA TYR A 5 -6.49 -14.70 12.71
C TYR A 5 -6.24 -13.79 13.90
N ASP A 6 -5.01 -13.33 14.06
CA ASP A 6 -4.66 -12.34 15.08
C ASP A 6 -5.18 -10.95 14.69
N ILE A 7 -5.13 -10.67 13.38
CA ILE A 7 -5.51 -9.37 12.81
C ILE A 7 -6.33 -9.58 11.54
N ILE A 8 -7.43 -8.88 11.42
CA ILE A 8 -8.23 -8.80 10.20
C ILE A 8 -8.23 -7.34 9.72
N VAL A 9 -7.73 -7.11 8.51
CA VAL A 9 -7.75 -5.81 7.84
C VAL A 9 -8.88 -5.81 6.81
N ILE A 10 -9.81 -4.88 6.95
CA ILE A 10 -10.96 -4.75 6.05
C ILE A 10 -10.71 -3.61 5.05
N GLY A 11 -10.60 -3.96 3.79
CA GLY A 11 -10.38 -3.04 2.68
C GLY A 11 -8.99 -3.10 2.09
N GLY A 12 -8.90 -3.43 0.79
CA GLY A 12 -7.65 -3.54 0.01
C GLY A 12 -7.17 -2.23 -0.63
N GLY A 13 -7.47 -1.07 -0.04
CA GLY A 13 -6.88 0.21 -0.45
C GLY A 13 -5.43 0.35 -0.01
N HIS A 14 -4.78 1.49 -0.32
CA HIS A 14 -3.36 1.72 0.02
C HIS A 14 -3.09 1.53 1.52
N ALA A 15 -3.93 2.10 2.38
CA ALA A 15 -3.79 1.98 3.83
C ALA A 15 -3.96 0.53 4.32
N GLY A 16 -4.95 -0.19 3.79
CA GLY A 16 -5.17 -1.59 4.14
C GLY A 16 -4.05 -2.50 3.68
N CYS A 17 -3.53 -2.29 2.49
CA CYS A 17 -2.38 -3.04 1.97
C CYS A 17 -1.12 -2.83 2.84
N GLU A 18 -0.82 -1.60 3.24
CA GLU A 18 0.28 -1.31 4.17
C GLU A 18 0.05 -1.91 5.56
N ALA A 19 -1.15 -1.76 6.12
CA ALA A 19 -1.50 -2.31 7.43
C ALA A 19 -1.37 -3.83 7.46
N ALA A 20 -1.90 -4.53 6.45
CA ALA A 20 -1.82 -5.98 6.35
C ALA A 20 -0.38 -6.47 6.17
N SER A 21 0.40 -5.79 5.31
CA SER A 21 1.83 -6.08 5.13
C SER A 21 2.61 -5.91 6.43
N ALA A 22 2.40 -4.81 7.14
CA ALA A 22 3.08 -4.52 8.40
C ALA A 22 2.74 -5.56 9.48
N ALA A 23 1.46 -5.86 9.68
CA ALA A 23 1.00 -6.83 10.66
C ALA A 23 1.58 -8.24 10.41
N ALA A 24 1.52 -8.70 9.16
CA ALA A 24 2.04 -10.01 8.79
C ALA A 24 3.57 -10.11 8.96
N ARG A 25 4.30 -9.07 8.61
CA ARG A 25 5.76 -8.99 8.76
C ARG A 25 6.21 -8.92 10.22
N LEU A 26 5.37 -8.40 11.11
CA LEU A 26 5.58 -8.45 12.56
C LEU A 26 5.28 -9.82 13.17
N GLY A 27 4.83 -10.78 12.36
CA GLY A 27 4.60 -12.16 12.77
C GLY A 27 3.15 -12.51 13.09
N SER A 28 2.23 -11.56 13.00
CA SER A 28 0.80 -11.81 13.22
C SER A 28 0.20 -12.58 12.05
N ARG A 29 -0.64 -13.56 12.34
CA ARG A 29 -1.46 -14.23 11.33
C ARG A 29 -2.57 -13.28 10.88
N THR A 30 -2.41 -12.71 9.70
CA THR A 30 -3.20 -11.58 9.21
C THR A 30 -4.10 -11.98 8.05
N LEU A 31 -5.36 -11.57 8.11
CA LEU A 31 -6.29 -11.65 6.99
C LEU A 31 -6.51 -10.26 6.40
N LEU A 32 -6.33 -10.10 5.09
CA LEU A 32 -6.77 -8.94 4.33
C LEU A 32 -8.07 -9.29 3.59
N LEU A 33 -9.17 -8.68 3.99
CA LEU A 33 -10.48 -8.84 3.36
C LEU A 33 -10.72 -7.70 2.38
N THR A 34 -10.97 -8.02 1.12
CA THR A 34 -11.25 -7.03 0.06
C THR A 34 -12.40 -7.48 -0.84
N MET A 35 -13.23 -6.56 -1.28
CA MET A 35 -14.34 -6.87 -2.19
C MET A 35 -13.87 -7.25 -3.61
N ASP A 36 -12.69 -6.77 -4.02
CA ASP A 36 -12.17 -7.01 -5.37
C ASP A 36 -10.64 -7.04 -5.34
N MET A 37 -10.07 -8.23 -5.49
CA MET A 37 -8.62 -8.42 -5.51
C MET A 37 -7.96 -7.78 -6.73
N SER A 38 -8.68 -7.59 -7.82
CA SER A 38 -8.13 -6.94 -9.02
C SER A 38 -7.92 -5.43 -8.84
N LYS A 39 -8.55 -4.85 -7.81
CA LYS A 39 -8.49 -3.41 -7.49
C LYS A 39 -7.68 -3.11 -6.24
N MET A 40 -6.93 -4.06 -5.74
CA MET A 40 -6.06 -3.82 -4.59
C MET A 40 -5.07 -2.71 -4.87
N ALA A 41 -4.93 -1.78 -3.92
CA ALA A 41 -4.10 -0.59 -4.03
C ALA A 41 -4.32 0.21 -5.33
N SER A 42 -5.53 0.17 -5.88
CA SER A 42 -5.85 0.85 -7.13
C SER A 42 -5.63 2.35 -7.02
N MET A 43 -4.92 2.92 -7.98
CA MET A 43 -4.70 4.35 -8.08
C MET A 43 -5.90 5.05 -8.75
N SER A 44 -6.15 6.30 -8.36
CA SER A 44 -7.13 7.18 -9.03
C SER A 44 -6.71 7.52 -10.46
N CYS A 45 -7.50 8.38 -11.13
CA CYS A 45 -7.22 8.79 -12.53
C CYS A 45 -5.86 9.48 -12.72
N ASN A 46 -5.27 10.04 -11.67
CA ASN A 46 -3.90 10.58 -11.72
C ASN A 46 -2.97 9.65 -10.90
N PRO A 47 -2.31 8.69 -11.57
CA PRO A 47 -1.55 7.63 -10.90
C PRO A 47 -0.19 8.14 -10.41
N ALA A 48 -0.20 8.95 -9.36
CA ALA A 48 1.02 9.50 -8.79
C ALA A 48 1.11 9.26 -7.28
N VAL A 49 2.32 8.96 -6.83
CA VAL A 49 2.68 8.81 -5.41
C VAL A 49 3.56 9.97 -4.99
N GLY A 50 3.28 10.55 -3.81
CA GLY A 50 4.03 11.66 -3.28
C GLY A 50 3.43 13.02 -3.66
N GLY A 51 4.31 14.02 -3.80
CA GLY A 51 3.93 15.42 -3.97
C GLY A 51 4.03 16.20 -2.66
N VAL A 52 3.49 17.43 -2.65
CA VAL A 52 3.56 18.35 -1.50
C VAL A 52 2.94 17.70 -0.25
N ALA A 53 3.69 17.64 0.83
CA ALA A 53 3.42 16.95 2.10
C ALA A 53 3.31 15.41 2.00
N LYS A 54 2.84 14.87 0.89
CA LYS A 54 2.64 13.42 0.71
C LYS A 54 3.95 12.67 0.46
N GLY A 55 4.91 13.30 -0.22
CA GLY A 55 6.23 12.70 -0.44
C GLY A 55 6.99 12.46 0.84
N GLN A 56 6.86 13.34 1.82
CA GLN A 56 7.44 13.20 3.15
C GLN A 56 6.82 12.00 3.88
N ILE A 57 5.49 11.89 3.85
CA ILE A 57 4.77 10.76 4.48
C ILE A 57 5.21 9.42 3.85
N VAL A 58 5.34 9.34 2.53
CA VAL A 58 5.81 8.11 1.87
C VAL A 58 7.21 7.72 2.34
N ARG A 59 8.11 8.69 2.54
CA ARG A 59 9.45 8.45 3.09
C ARG A 59 9.41 7.93 4.53
N GLU A 60 8.51 8.45 5.35
CA GLU A 60 8.32 7.97 6.73
C GLU A 60 7.79 6.54 6.74
N ILE A 61 6.82 6.22 5.88
CA ILE A 61 6.32 4.85 5.70
C ILE A 61 7.44 3.91 5.25
N ASP A 62 8.24 4.33 4.28
CA ASP A 62 9.40 3.56 3.79
C ASP A 62 10.44 3.31 4.89
N ALA A 63 10.76 4.32 5.69
CA ALA A 63 11.66 4.21 6.83
C ALA A 63 11.17 3.22 7.90
N LEU A 64 9.86 3.06 8.04
CA LEU A 64 9.22 2.07 8.92
C LEU A 64 9.10 0.67 8.26
N GLY A 65 9.60 0.50 7.05
CA GLY A 65 9.56 -0.76 6.31
C GLY A 65 8.29 -0.99 5.49
N GLY A 66 7.52 0.07 5.18
CA GLY A 66 6.36 0.01 4.30
C GLY A 66 6.73 -0.31 2.85
N GLN A 67 5.74 -0.71 2.06
CA GLN A 67 5.93 -1.17 0.69
C GLN A 67 5.67 -0.09 -0.37
N MET A 68 4.96 0.98 -0.01
CA MET A 68 4.54 2.03 -0.95
C MET A 68 5.71 2.62 -1.75
N GLY A 69 6.80 2.99 -1.07
CA GLY A 69 7.99 3.56 -1.71
C GLY A 69 8.64 2.58 -2.67
N ARG A 70 8.85 1.35 -2.23
CA ARG A 70 9.45 0.28 -3.04
C ARG A 70 8.63 -0.03 -4.30
N ILE A 71 7.32 -0.19 -4.16
CA ILE A 71 6.43 -0.48 -5.30
C ILE A 71 6.36 0.72 -6.24
N THR A 72 6.40 1.94 -5.70
CA THR A 72 6.50 3.16 -6.50
C THR A 72 7.75 3.14 -7.37
N ASP A 73 8.91 2.82 -6.80
CA ASP A 73 10.17 2.76 -7.57
C ASP A 73 10.14 1.71 -8.69
N LEU A 74 9.49 0.56 -8.44
CA LEU A 74 9.35 -0.51 -9.44
C LEU A 74 8.42 -0.14 -10.60
N THR A 75 7.48 0.75 -10.38
CA THR A 75 6.39 1.05 -11.32
C THR A 75 6.38 2.48 -11.83
N ALA A 76 7.31 3.31 -11.35
CA ALA A 76 7.43 4.70 -11.77
C ALA A 76 7.81 4.81 -13.26
N ILE A 77 7.07 5.67 -13.96
CA ILE A 77 7.35 6.04 -15.35
C ILE A 77 7.93 7.45 -15.47
N GLN A 78 7.69 8.29 -14.47
CA GLN A 78 8.25 9.64 -14.38
C GLN A 78 8.47 10.03 -12.92
N PHE A 79 9.61 10.65 -12.65
CA PHE A 79 9.96 11.14 -11.32
C PHE A 79 10.20 12.65 -11.36
N ARG A 80 9.63 13.39 -10.40
CA ARG A 80 9.83 14.83 -10.25
C ARG A 80 10.09 15.21 -8.79
N MET A 81 10.97 16.20 -8.59
CA MET A 81 11.12 16.88 -7.32
C MET A 81 10.38 18.21 -7.38
N LEU A 82 9.32 18.34 -6.57
CA LEU A 82 8.55 19.58 -6.45
C LEU A 82 9.18 20.52 -5.41
N ASN A 83 8.82 21.81 -5.48
CA ASN A 83 9.25 22.84 -4.53
C ASN A 83 10.78 23.04 -4.40
N ARG A 84 11.54 22.78 -5.46
CA ARG A 84 13.01 22.94 -5.44
C ARG A 84 13.46 24.36 -5.08
N SER A 85 12.67 25.38 -5.44
CA SER A 85 12.94 26.79 -5.13
C SER A 85 12.61 27.18 -3.67
N LYS A 86 11.97 26.30 -2.91
CA LYS A 86 11.48 26.58 -1.55
C LYS A 86 12.42 26.11 -0.44
N GLY A 87 13.62 25.64 -0.79
CA GLY A 87 14.58 25.06 0.16
C GLY A 87 14.39 23.56 0.39
N ALA A 88 15.45 22.90 0.87
CA ALA A 88 15.53 21.44 0.97
C ALA A 88 14.43 20.80 1.84
N ALA A 89 14.00 21.46 2.90
CA ALA A 89 12.94 20.98 3.78
C ALA A 89 11.56 20.88 3.07
N MET A 90 11.38 21.66 2.00
CA MET A 90 10.13 21.68 1.21
C MET A 90 10.19 20.82 -0.06
N TRP A 91 11.33 20.20 -0.33
CA TRP A 91 11.46 19.31 -1.48
C TRP A 91 10.52 18.12 -1.34
N SER A 92 9.66 17.96 -2.31
CA SER A 92 8.59 16.96 -2.27
C SER A 92 8.70 16.03 -3.48
N PRO A 93 9.23 14.82 -3.31
CA PRO A 93 9.31 13.87 -4.39
C PRO A 93 7.92 13.43 -4.83
N ARG A 94 7.72 13.33 -6.15
CA ARG A 94 6.51 12.82 -6.77
C ARG A 94 6.88 11.89 -7.91
N ALA A 95 6.34 10.68 -7.87
CA ALA A 95 6.48 9.70 -8.94
C ALA A 95 5.13 9.47 -9.61
N GLN A 96 5.10 9.54 -10.94
CA GLN A 96 3.98 9.04 -11.72
C GLN A 96 4.24 7.58 -12.04
N CYS A 97 3.26 6.72 -11.77
CA CYS A 97 3.37 5.28 -11.91
C CYS A 97 2.50 4.75 -13.05
N ASP A 98 2.86 3.59 -13.57
CA ASP A 98 1.95 2.78 -14.35
C ASP A 98 0.86 2.25 -13.41
N LYS A 99 -0.38 2.66 -13.64
CA LYS A 99 -1.52 2.37 -12.75
C LYS A 99 -1.80 0.88 -12.61
N THR A 100 -1.78 0.14 -13.71
CA THR A 100 -2.07 -1.29 -13.73
C THR A 100 -0.95 -2.05 -13.04
N ARG A 101 0.27 -1.78 -13.44
CA ARG A 101 1.47 -2.40 -12.89
C ARG A 101 1.64 -2.13 -11.40
N PHE A 102 1.28 -0.94 -10.93
CA PHE A 102 1.31 -0.61 -9.50
C PHE A 102 0.37 -1.51 -8.66
N SER A 103 -0.85 -1.72 -9.12
CA SER A 103 -1.81 -2.61 -8.46
C SER A 103 -1.37 -4.08 -8.51
N GLU A 104 -0.83 -4.53 -9.63
CA GLU A 104 -0.30 -5.89 -9.81
C GLU A 104 0.90 -6.15 -8.89
N GLU A 105 1.85 -5.23 -8.78
CA GLU A 105 3.02 -5.35 -7.89
C GLU A 105 2.62 -5.35 -6.41
N TRP A 106 1.62 -4.54 -6.03
CA TRP A 106 1.05 -4.61 -4.69
C TRP A 106 0.45 -5.98 -4.40
N ARG A 107 -0.40 -6.47 -5.28
CA ARG A 107 -1.01 -7.79 -5.15
C ARG A 107 0.05 -8.89 -5.06
N HIS A 108 1.01 -8.88 -5.97
CA HIS A 108 2.12 -9.84 -5.96
C HIS A 108 2.91 -9.81 -4.65
N THR A 109 3.22 -8.61 -4.15
CA THR A 109 3.93 -8.43 -2.88
C THR A 109 3.14 -9.02 -1.71
N LEU A 110 1.83 -8.76 -1.63
CA LEU A 110 0.99 -9.24 -0.54
C LEU A 110 0.77 -10.75 -0.61
N GLU A 111 0.53 -11.32 -1.80
CA GLU A 111 0.37 -12.77 -2.00
C GLU A 111 1.65 -13.56 -1.61
N ASN A 112 2.82 -12.93 -1.69
CA ASN A 112 4.10 -13.54 -1.30
C ASN A 112 4.56 -13.15 0.12
N THR A 113 3.75 -12.45 0.89
CA THR A 113 4.07 -12.09 2.28
C THR A 113 3.70 -13.24 3.21
N LEU A 114 4.68 -13.72 3.98
CA LEU A 114 4.44 -14.77 4.98
C LEU A 114 3.43 -14.29 6.03
N ASN A 115 2.59 -15.21 6.51
CA ASN A 115 1.52 -14.95 7.49
C ASN A 115 0.37 -14.05 7.00
N LEU A 116 0.36 -13.67 5.72
CA LEU A 116 -0.71 -12.88 5.13
C LEU A 116 -1.62 -13.76 4.26
N TYR A 117 -2.89 -13.68 4.53
CA TYR A 117 -3.96 -14.35 3.79
C TYR A 117 -4.87 -13.30 3.18
N ILE A 118 -5.27 -13.49 1.95
CA ILE A 118 -6.16 -12.57 1.25
C ILE A 118 -7.47 -13.29 0.94
N TRP A 119 -8.57 -12.64 1.26
CA TRP A 119 -9.91 -13.16 1.00
C TRP A 119 -10.74 -12.12 0.26
N GLN A 120 -11.39 -12.56 -0.80
CA GLN A 120 -12.28 -11.69 -1.57
C GLN A 120 -13.71 -11.89 -1.12
N ASP A 121 -14.20 -10.96 -0.32
CA ASP A 121 -15.57 -10.93 0.17
C ASP A 121 -15.91 -9.54 0.73
N ALA A 122 -17.19 -9.33 1.09
CA ALA A 122 -17.66 -8.10 1.71
C ALA A 122 -17.90 -8.30 3.21
N ALA A 123 -17.36 -7.39 4.03
CA ALA A 123 -17.74 -7.31 5.44
C ALA A 123 -19.14 -6.68 5.55
N THR A 124 -20.06 -7.38 6.17
CA THR A 124 -21.45 -6.93 6.33
C THR A 124 -21.75 -6.41 7.74
N GLU A 125 -21.12 -7.01 8.74
CA GLU A 125 -21.28 -6.60 10.14
C GLU A 125 -20.07 -7.00 10.99
N LEU A 126 -19.97 -6.39 12.16
CA LEU A 126 -19.01 -6.76 13.21
C LEU A 126 -19.80 -7.40 14.35
N LEU A 127 -19.36 -8.59 14.75
CA LEU A 127 -19.94 -9.32 15.88
C LEU A 127 -18.98 -9.20 17.09
N PHE A 128 -19.51 -8.78 18.24
CA PHE A 128 -18.75 -8.60 19.50
C PHE A 128 -19.26 -9.56 20.57
#